data_bdb3d3d1a1e973e2a2affd87510acf48
#
_entry.id   bdb3d3d1a1e973e2a2affd87510acf48
#
_cell.length_a   1.000
_cell.length_b   1.000
_cell.length_c   1.000
_cell.angle_alpha   90.00
_cell.angle_beta   90.00
_cell.angle_gamma   90.00
#
_symmetry.space_group_name_H-M   'P 1'
#
loop_
_entity.id
_entity.type
_entity.pdbx_description
1 polymer ?
#
loop_
_entity_poly.entity_id
_entity_poly.type
_entity_poly.pdbx_seq_one_letter_code
_entity_poly.pdbx_strand_id
1 'polypeptide(L)'
;MKLISIQIFPSGLSGWQSDLLKFGDNITQLFGKNGCGKTPIVQSIAFCLGYPSVFRNDIYERCNHATLEVSSPIGNLQLKRVYSKSVDIQVTEPNGEKQRFFDEKEYSTYLFEKLGLTVDSLVTNNNKRTSPYLASMLPIYYLDQDDGYNKFYSPPSNFIKDQFSEMMRMIFDLPVKHSFDQKKEKFKAKERLDYLDKQVELHSRQAEIAKQEAALVSKSSEELEDEISTLESEIEQLKSSGANHDDSINVLDRLISKHKASIRNLTFEIAEINKRTNGIAQIVHEINTEVETLNLNEEARRVFLSFNEICGSSNCQLFSSSSDAYSKNLLYLKDQIKDLERNADIDKIKIEQFMHQRESLEGLIQTIIDERNQSLEKSEVSALVDAISELKNQIFELQSQKSDIEKVELLENKHFKTIVERNKALEKYQSFGTDKNAIPALVKLKADIREFFLNWLEVLNTNNISRNITFKDDFTPYLGSETISQLKGSTRTRAVLAYHAALIELMVQHNSFCFKFLILDTPKQHEIHNDDLNQYIKALKLLCAKHSVQVVFSTTEYHYEGNDQDIEWNPKYQGEKQLMFLKMNSND
;
A
#
# COMPACT_ATOMS: atom_id res chain seq x y z
N MET A 1 -10.30 -27.63 -5.28
CA MET A 1 -10.89 -27.88 -6.63
C MET A 1 -10.26 -29.10 -7.26
N LYS A 2 -11.07 -29.98 -7.91
CA LYS A 2 -10.63 -31.15 -8.69
C LYS A 2 -11.16 -31.07 -10.10
N LEU A 3 -10.47 -31.70 -11.05
CA LEU A 3 -10.89 -31.81 -12.44
C LEU A 3 -11.86 -32.99 -12.60
N ILE A 4 -12.98 -32.80 -13.30
CA ILE A 4 -13.99 -33.84 -13.55
C ILE A 4 -13.95 -34.28 -15.01
N SER A 5 -14.17 -33.35 -15.95
CA SER A 5 -14.17 -33.63 -17.37
C SER A 5 -13.81 -32.42 -18.21
N ILE A 6 -13.30 -32.65 -19.43
CA ILE A 6 -13.09 -31.59 -20.43
C ILE A 6 -13.64 -32.02 -21.78
N GLN A 7 -14.20 -31.05 -22.51
CA GLN A 7 -14.65 -31.23 -23.86
C GLN A 7 -14.36 -30.02 -24.72
N ILE A 8 -13.89 -30.22 -25.93
CA ILE A 8 -13.65 -29.19 -26.95
C ILE A 8 -14.78 -29.23 -27.96
N PHE A 9 -15.37 -28.11 -28.30
CA PHE A 9 -16.50 -27.96 -29.20
C PHE A 9 -16.09 -27.32 -30.52
N PRO A 10 -16.68 -27.73 -31.63
CA PRO A 10 -16.28 -27.33 -32.97
C PRO A 10 -16.78 -25.91 -33.33
N SER A 11 -16.05 -25.26 -34.23
CA SER A 11 -16.47 -23.99 -34.88
C SER A 11 -17.11 -24.34 -36.22
N GLY A 12 -18.45 -24.38 -36.24
CA GLY A 12 -19.19 -24.75 -37.46
C GLY A 12 -19.12 -26.21 -37.87
N LEU A 13 -19.53 -26.55 -39.11
CA LEU A 13 -19.64 -27.90 -39.63
C LEU A 13 -18.30 -28.59 -39.91
N SER A 14 -17.26 -27.81 -40.20
CA SER A 14 -15.88 -28.33 -40.46
C SER A 14 -14.94 -28.13 -39.27
N GLY A 15 -15.49 -27.79 -38.09
CA GLY A 15 -14.73 -27.58 -36.88
C GLY A 15 -14.19 -28.88 -36.26
N TRP A 16 -13.30 -28.72 -35.30
CA TRP A 16 -12.74 -29.84 -34.54
C TRP A 16 -13.41 -29.95 -33.17
N GLN A 17 -13.68 -31.19 -32.76
CA GLN A 17 -14.25 -31.53 -31.46
C GLN A 17 -13.53 -32.69 -30.80
N SER A 18 -13.55 -32.71 -29.47
CA SER A 18 -13.12 -33.91 -28.71
C SER A 18 -14.33 -34.70 -28.22
N ASP A 19 -14.09 -35.94 -27.79
CA ASP A 19 -15.01 -36.61 -26.87
C ASP A 19 -15.08 -35.88 -25.54
N LEU A 20 -16.06 -36.25 -24.69
CA LEU A 20 -16.04 -35.93 -23.30
C LEU A 20 -14.93 -36.73 -22.60
N LEU A 21 -13.85 -36.06 -22.26
CA LEU A 21 -12.67 -36.66 -21.63
C LEU A 21 -12.80 -36.53 -20.12
N LYS A 22 -12.99 -37.66 -19.43
CA LYS A 22 -13.10 -37.68 -17.94
C LYS A 22 -11.72 -37.84 -17.33
N PHE A 23 -11.48 -37.16 -16.21
CA PHE A 23 -10.25 -37.29 -15.44
C PHE A 23 -10.34 -38.47 -14.46
N GLY A 24 -9.22 -39.16 -14.25
CA GLY A 24 -9.08 -40.21 -13.21
C GLY A 24 -9.02 -39.59 -11.81
N ASP A 25 -9.31 -40.39 -10.81
CA ASP A 25 -9.23 -39.94 -9.41
C ASP A 25 -7.79 -39.64 -8.98
N ASN A 26 -6.80 -40.33 -9.55
CA ASN A 26 -5.38 -40.15 -9.26
C ASN A 26 -4.60 -39.70 -10.50
N ILE A 27 -4.43 -40.58 -11.48
CA ILE A 27 -3.58 -40.31 -12.66
C ILE A 27 -4.45 -40.22 -13.91
N THR A 28 -4.18 -39.23 -14.76
CA THR A 28 -4.70 -39.17 -16.13
C THR A 28 -3.53 -39.01 -17.09
N GLN A 29 -3.31 -40.01 -17.96
CA GLN A 29 -2.28 -39.93 -18.97
C GLN A 29 -2.89 -39.64 -20.35
N LEU A 30 -2.31 -38.70 -21.08
CA LEU A 30 -2.54 -38.51 -22.51
C LEU A 30 -1.39 -39.21 -23.25
N PHE A 31 -1.64 -40.39 -23.80
CA PHE A 31 -0.64 -41.16 -24.51
C PHE A 31 -0.86 -41.10 -26.03
N GLY A 32 0.18 -40.80 -26.78
CA GLY A 32 0.09 -40.77 -28.24
C GLY A 32 1.30 -40.14 -28.92
N LYS A 33 1.45 -40.40 -30.21
CA LYS A 33 2.58 -39.89 -31.03
C LYS A 33 2.62 -38.38 -31.08
N ASN A 34 3.78 -37.80 -31.44
CA ASN A 34 3.91 -36.39 -31.66
C ASN A 34 2.94 -35.90 -32.75
N GLY A 35 2.31 -34.75 -32.54
CA GLY A 35 1.36 -34.17 -33.48
C GLY A 35 -0.07 -34.73 -33.43
N CYS A 36 -0.40 -35.68 -32.54
CA CYS A 36 -1.77 -36.20 -32.42
C CYS A 36 -2.75 -35.29 -31.65
N GLY A 37 -2.33 -34.11 -31.16
CA GLY A 37 -3.18 -33.14 -30.50
C GLY A 37 -3.23 -33.22 -28.97
N LYS A 38 -2.21 -33.78 -28.30
CA LYS A 38 -2.10 -33.82 -26.82
C LYS A 38 -2.04 -32.41 -26.20
N THR A 39 -1.05 -31.65 -26.63
CA THR A 39 -0.79 -30.29 -26.08
C THR A 39 -2.00 -29.36 -26.16
N PRO A 40 -2.76 -29.26 -27.28
CA PRO A 40 -3.99 -28.47 -27.29
C PRO A 40 -5.02 -28.88 -26.24
N ILE A 41 -5.14 -30.18 -25.90
CA ILE A 41 -6.07 -30.63 -24.85
C ILE A 41 -5.54 -30.21 -23.48
N VAL A 42 -4.26 -30.47 -23.18
CA VAL A 42 -3.65 -30.08 -21.88
C VAL A 42 -3.69 -28.58 -21.69
N GLN A 43 -3.33 -27.80 -22.72
CA GLN A 43 -3.43 -26.34 -22.71
C GLN A 43 -4.87 -25.86 -22.50
N SER A 44 -5.88 -26.56 -23.05
CA SER A 44 -7.29 -26.20 -22.87
C SER A 44 -7.76 -26.34 -21.42
N ILE A 45 -7.18 -27.25 -20.63
CA ILE A 45 -7.44 -27.35 -19.19
C ILE A 45 -7.00 -26.04 -18.50
N ALA A 46 -5.73 -25.69 -18.67
CA ALA A 46 -5.18 -24.44 -18.09
C ALA A 46 -5.90 -23.20 -18.63
N PHE A 47 -6.26 -23.20 -19.93
CA PHE A 47 -6.99 -22.13 -20.59
C PHE A 47 -8.36 -21.89 -19.94
N CYS A 48 -9.16 -22.93 -19.71
CA CYS A 48 -10.45 -22.81 -19.02
C CYS A 48 -10.30 -22.31 -17.58
N LEU A 49 -9.18 -22.63 -16.92
CA LEU A 49 -8.84 -22.14 -15.59
C LEU A 49 -8.34 -20.69 -15.55
N GLY A 50 -8.23 -20.00 -16.69
CA GLY A 50 -7.83 -18.60 -16.76
C GLY A 50 -6.38 -18.36 -17.20
N TYR A 51 -5.62 -19.43 -17.53
CA TYR A 51 -4.26 -19.26 -18.06
C TYR A 51 -4.28 -18.69 -19.48
N PRO A 52 -3.43 -17.72 -19.86
CA PRO A 52 -3.39 -17.14 -21.19
C PRO A 52 -2.61 -18.03 -22.17
N SER A 53 -3.15 -19.24 -22.44
CA SER A 53 -2.55 -20.18 -23.40
C SER A 53 -2.61 -19.62 -24.81
N VAL A 54 -1.51 -19.77 -25.55
CA VAL A 54 -1.43 -19.43 -26.98
C VAL A 54 -1.56 -20.70 -27.79
N PHE A 55 -2.63 -20.78 -28.57
CA PHE A 55 -2.87 -21.93 -29.44
C PHE A 55 -2.40 -21.65 -30.87
N ARG A 56 -2.22 -22.71 -31.65
CA ARG A 56 -1.98 -22.61 -33.09
C ARG A 56 -3.23 -22.01 -33.78
N ASN A 57 -3.04 -21.39 -34.92
CA ASN A 57 -4.14 -20.72 -35.66
C ASN A 57 -5.26 -21.71 -36.03
N ASP A 58 -4.94 -22.94 -36.36
CA ASP A 58 -5.92 -23.99 -36.68
C ASP A 58 -6.88 -24.29 -35.52
N ILE A 59 -6.44 -24.19 -34.28
CA ILE A 59 -7.32 -24.33 -33.10
C ILE A 59 -8.27 -23.16 -32.99
N TYR A 60 -7.79 -21.90 -33.16
CA TYR A 60 -8.65 -20.72 -33.13
C TYR A 60 -9.70 -20.71 -34.26
N GLU A 61 -9.36 -21.24 -35.42
CA GLU A 61 -10.25 -21.28 -36.58
C GLU A 61 -11.28 -22.41 -36.50
N ARG A 62 -10.87 -23.57 -35.99
CA ARG A 62 -11.67 -24.82 -36.06
C ARG A 62 -12.35 -25.20 -34.75
N CYS A 63 -11.92 -24.65 -33.61
CA CYS A 63 -12.55 -24.88 -32.32
C CYS A 63 -13.28 -23.61 -31.85
N ASN A 64 -14.50 -23.78 -31.33
CA ASN A 64 -15.31 -22.68 -30.82
C ASN A 64 -14.97 -22.36 -29.37
N HIS A 65 -15.10 -23.37 -28.50
CA HIS A 65 -14.85 -23.23 -27.07
C HIS A 65 -14.45 -24.56 -26.43
N ALA A 66 -13.80 -24.49 -25.29
CA ALA A 66 -13.63 -25.63 -24.40
C ALA A 66 -14.54 -25.47 -23.18
N THR A 67 -15.03 -26.61 -22.67
CA THR A 67 -15.80 -26.68 -21.43
C THR A 67 -15.08 -27.60 -20.47
N LEU A 68 -14.70 -27.09 -19.31
CA LEU A 68 -14.06 -27.83 -18.23
C LEU A 68 -15.04 -27.90 -17.04
N GLU A 69 -15.33 -29.12 -16.59
CA GLU A 69 -16.09 -29.35 -15.37
C GLU A 69 -15.14 -29.58 -14.21
N VAL A 70 -15.36 -28.89 -13.10
CA VAL A 70 -14.52 -28.99 -11.90
C VAL A 70 -15.37 -29.14 -10.65
N SER A 71 -14.89 -29.88 -9.68
CA SER A 71 -15.48 -29.96 -8.34
C SER A 71 -14.86 -28.87 -7.46
N SER A 72 -15.70 -28.06 -6.84
CA SER A 72 -15.31 -27.00 -5.92
C SER A 72 -15.98 -27.18 -4.54
N PRO A 73 -15.61 -26.41 -3.51
CA PRO A 73 -16.28 -26.46 -2.21
C PRO A 73 -17.78 -26.18 -2.25
N ILE A 74 -18.25 -25.43 -3.24
CA ILE A 74 -19.66 -25.07 -3.43
C ILE A 74 -20.42 -26.04 -4.34
N GLY A 75 -19.77 -27.07 -4.89
CA GLY A 75 -20.30 -28.04 -5.84
C GLY A 75 -19.59 -28.00 -7.20
N ASN A 76 -20.19 -28.64 -8.21
CA ASN A 76 -19.58 -28.71 -9.54
C ASN A 76 -19.77 -27.40 -10.30
N LEU A 77 -18.68 -26.85 -10.80
CA LEU A 77 -18.67 -25.69 -11.68
C LEU A 77 -18.36 -26.12 -13.10
N GLN A 78 -19.06 -25.55 -14.08
CA GLN A 78 -18.76 -25.71 -15.48
C GLN A 78 -18.12 -24.42 -16.02
N LEU A 79 -16.87 -24.49 -16.44
CA LEU A 79 -16.07 -23.39 -16.95
C LEU A 79 -16.01 -23.51 -18.48
N LYS A 80 -16.69 -22.61 -19.18
CA LYS A 80 -16.70 -22.55 -20.65
C LYS A 80 -15.85 -21.36 -21.09
N ARG A 81 -14.83 -21.59 -21.93
CA ARG A 81 -14.01 -20.52 -22.50
C ARG A 81 -13.93 -20.60 -24.01
N VAL A 82 -14.18 -19.46 -24.67
CA VAL A 82 -14.15 -19.33 -26.14
C VAL A 82 -12.69 -19.21 -26.60
N TYR A 83 -12.32 -19.93 -27.68
CA TYR A 83 -11.01 -19.80 -28.32
C TYR A 83 -10.95 -18.48 -29.08
N SER A 84 -10.58 -17.42 -28.38
CA SER A 84 -10.42 -16.07 -28.93
C SER A 84 -9.20 -15.38 -28.31
N LYS A 85 -8.73 -14.29 -28.94
CA LYS A 85 -7.63 -13.48 -28.38
C LYS A 85 -8.09 -12.64 -27.19
N SER A 86 -9.40 -12.35 -27.09
CA SER A 86 -10.01 -11.68 -25.94
C SER A 86 -10.50 -12.70 -24.92
N VAL A 87 -10.50 -12.31 -23.65
CA VAL A 87 -11.08 -13.13 -22.58
C VAL A 87 -12.60 -13.18 -22.75
N ASP A 88 -13.15 -14.39 -22.82
CA ASP A 88 -14.57 -14.67 -22.84
C ASP A 88 -14.81 -16.01 -22.13
N ILE A 89 -15.16 -15.92 -20.86
CA ILE A 89 -15.34 -17.06 -19.97
C ILE A 89 -16.74 -17.02 -19.39
N GLN A 90 -17.45 -18.14 -19.46
CA GLN A 90 -18.74 -18.33 -18.80
C GLN A 90 -18.61 -19.40 -17.74
N VAL A 91 -19.01 -19.10 -16.53
CA VAL A 91 -19.12 -20.04 -15.42
C VAL A 91 -20.59 -20.39 -15.22
N THR A 92 -20.90 -21.68 -15.13
CA THR A 92 -22.22 -22.15 -14.70
C THR A 92 -22.07 -22.78 -13.31
N GLU A 93 -22.79 -22.26 -12.34
CA GLU A 93 -22.81 -22.75 -10.97
C GLU A 93 -23.74 -23.97 -10.79
N PRO A 94 -23.62 -24.74 -9.68
CA PRO A 94 -24.47 -25.91 -9.44
C PRO A 94 -25.98 -25.59 -9.39
N ASN A 95 -26.34 -24.37 -9.02
CA ASN A 95 -27.73 -23.88 -9.02
C ASN A 95 -28.27 -23.51 -10.42
N GLY A 96 -27.44 -23.62 -11.48
CA GLY A 96 -27.76 -23.28 -12.86
C GLY A 96 -27.54 -21.81 -13.21
N GLU A 97 -27.12 -20.95 -12.27
CA GLU A 97 -26.75 -19.57 -12.57
C GLU A 97 -25.55 -19.51 -13.48
N LYS A 98 -25.60 -18.56 -14.43
CA LYS A 98 -24.54 -18.35 -15.42
C LYS A 98 -23.97 -16.95 -15.25
N GLN A 99 -22.65 -16.88 -15.07
CA GLN A 99 -21.90 -15.63 -15.04
C GLN A 99 -20.89 -15.62 -16.20
N ARG A 100 -20.71 -14.45 -16.82
CA ARG A 100 -19.80 -14.29 -17.97
C ARG A 100 -18.80 -13.17 -17.68
N PHE A 101 -17.53 -13.47 -17.96
CA PHE A 101 -16.39 -12.62 -17.66
C PHE A 101 -15.64 -12.30 -18.96
N PHE A 102 -15.33 -11.02 -19.14
CA PHE A 102 -14.53 -10.50 -20.24
C PHE A 102 -13.20 -9.94 -19.79
N ASP A 103 -12.96 -9.96 -18.48
CA ASP A 103 -11.74 -9.50 -17.82
C ASP A 103 -11.15 -10.62 -16.95
N GLU A 104 -9.84 -10.82 -17.09
CA GLU A 104 -9.11 -11.88 -16.37
C GLU A 104 -9.10 -11.63 -14.86
N LYS A 105 -9.06 -10.36 -14.45
CA LYS A 105 -9.03 -9.97 -13.04
C LYS A 105 -10.36 -10.30 -12.36
N GLU A 106 -11.48 -9.94 -12.99
CA GLU A 106 -12.82 -10.22 -12.45
C GLU A 106 -13.04 -11.73 -12.34
N TYR A 107 -12.67 -12.49 -13.38
CA TYR A 107 -12.75 -13.95 -13.36
C TYR A 107 -11.86 -14.56 -12.26
N SER A 108 -10.63 -14.09 -12.12
CA SER A 108 -9.70 -14.59 -11.09
C SER A 108 -10.23 -14.32 -9.69
N THR A 109 -10.71 -13.11 -9.43
CA THR A 109 -11.29 -12.75 -8.14
C THR A 109 -12.49 -13.63 -7.80
N TYR A 110 -13.41 -13.78 -8.75
CA TYR A 110 -14.58 -14.65 -8.60
C TYR A 110 -14.19 -16.10 -8.25
N LEU A 111 -13.26 -16.68 -9.01
CA LEU A 111 -12.89 -18.10 -8.79
C LEU A 111 -12.14 -18.29 -7.46
N PHE A 112 -11.28 -17.36 -7.07
CA PHE A 112 -10.61 -17.41 -5.77
C PHE A 112 -11.59 -17.33 -4.61
N GLU A 113 -12.59 -16.45 -4.68
CA GLU A 113 -13.66 -16.35 -3.66
C GLU A 113 -14.46 -17.65 -3.55
N LYS A 114 -14.83 -18.27 -4.71
CA LYS A 114 -15.54 -19.57 -4.73
C LYS A 114 -14.69 -20.72 -4.18
N LEU A 115 -13.38 -20.58 -4.20
CA LEU A 115 -12.43 -21.54 -3.61
C LEU A 115 -12.11 -21.24 -2.13
N GLY A 116 -12.66 -20.16 -1.58
CA GLY A 116 -12.44 -19.75 -0.19
C GLY A 116 -11.07 -19.10 0.06
N LEU A 117 -10.43 -18.57 -1.00
CA LEU A 117 -9.18 -17.85 -0.88
C LEU A 117 -9.42 -16.36 -0.63
N THR A 118 -8.69 -15.79 0.31
CA THR A 118 -8.69 -14.35 0.54
C THR A 118 -7.92 -13.62 -0.57
N VAL A 119 -8.58 -12.66 -1.21
CA VAL A 119 -7.99 -11.86 -2.29
C VAL A 119 -7.47 -10.55 -1.73
N ASP A 120 -6.20 -10.51 -1.40
CA ASP A 120 -5.55 -9.31 -0.88
C ASP A 120 -5.22 -8.28 -1.98
N SER A 121 -5.16 -7.03 -1.57
CA SER A 121 -4.73 -5.93 -2.41
C SER A 121 -3.20 -5.86 -2.46
N LEU A 122 -2.62 -6.30 -3.57
CA LEU A 122 -1.17 -6.38 -3.81
C LEU A 122 -0.63 -5.12 -4.49
N VAL A 123 0.70 -5.04 -4.57
CA VAL A 123 1.43 -3.95 -5.22
C VAL A 123 2.15 -4.46 -6.47
N THR A 124 1.98 -3.78 -7.60
CA THR A 124 2.75 -4.05 -8.81
C THR A 124 4.19 -3.54 -8.69
N ASN A 125 5.08 -3.96 -9.60
CA ASN A 125 6.43 -3.44 -9.73
C ASN A 125 6.46 -1.91 -9.92
N ASN A 126 5.38 -1.35 -10.51
CA ASN A 126 5.19 0.09 -10.71
C ASN A 126 4.41 0.76 -9.55
N ASN A 127 4.35 0.14 -8.38
CA ASN A 127 3.66 0.64 -7.19
C ASN A 127 2.15 0.95 -7.38
N LYS A 128 1.48 0.32 -8.34
CA LYS A 128 0.03 0.42 -8.54
C LYS A 128 -0.68 -0.72 -7.79
N ARG A 129 -1.94 -0.48 -7.44
CA ARG A 129 -2.79 -1.50 -6.83
C ARG A 129 -3.13 -2.59 -7.84
N THR A 130 -3.04 -3.85 -7.41
CA THR A 130 -3.48 -5.03 -8.18
C THR A 130 -4.05 -6.09 -7.26
N SER A 131 -4.60 -7.15 -7.85
CA SER A 131 -5.04 -8.37 -7.17
C SER A 131 -4.22 -9.55 -7.71
N PRO A 132 -4.18 -10.70 -7.02
CA PRO A 132 -3.65 -11.93 -7.61
C PRO A 132 -4.50 -12.35 -8.83
N TYR A 133 -3.87 -13.03 -9.78
CA TYR A 133 -4.50 -13.56 -10.99
C TYR A 133 -4.31 -15.08 -11.04
N LEU A 134 -5.27 -15.78 -11.64
CA LEU A 134 -5.13 -17.22 -11.92
C LEU A 134 -3.89 -17.50 -12.77
N ALA A 135 -3.59 -16.65 -13.75
CA ALA A 135 -2.38 -16.75 -14.56
C ALA A 135 -1.08 -16.65 -13.74
N SER A 136 -1.08 -15.98 -12.59
CA SER A 136 0.05 -15.96 -11.66
C SER A 136 0.07 -17.12 -10.68
N MET A 137 -1.07 -17.75 -10.39
CA MET A 137 -1.17 -18.90 -9.48
C MET A 137 -0.93 -20.23 -10.18
N LEU A 138 -1.49 -20.40 -11.39
CA LEU A 138 -1.46 -21.67 -12.13
C LEU A 138 -0.06 -22.21 -12.44
N PRO A 139 1.01 -21.40 -12.67
CA PRO A 139 2.36 -21.93 -12.88
C PRO A 139 2.92 -22.78 -11.72
N ILE A 140 2.28 -22.77 -10.56
CA ILE A 140 2.61 -23.66 -9.44
C ILE A 140 2.05 -25.07 -9.68
N TYR A 141 0.95 -25.19 -10.42
CA TYR A 141 0.19 -26.42 -10.66
C TYR A 141 0.22 -26.90 -12.10
N TYR A 142 0.72 -26.08 -13.01
CA TYR A 142 0.77 -26.37 -14.45
C TYR A 142 2.15 -26.06 -15.01
N LEU A 143 2.78 -27.08 -15.57
CA LEU A 143 4.04 -26.98 -16.32
C LEU A 143 3.72 -27.16 -17.80
N ASP A 144 3.81 -26.08 -18.56
CA ASP A 144 3.67 -26.13 -20.01
C ASP A 144 4.91 -26.73 -20.68
N GLN A 145 4.74 -27.13 -21.94
CA GLN A 145 5.78 -27.83 -22.68
C GLN A 145 7.01 -26.98 -22.96
N ASP A 146 6.85 -25.67 -23.21
CA ASP A 146 7.91 -24.81 -23.72
C ASP A 146 8.73 -24.17 -22.60
N ASP A 147 8.06 -23.54 -21.63
CA ASP A 147 8.72 -22.76 -20.57
C ASP A 147 8.60 -23.39 -19.18
N GLY A 148 7.66 -24.30 -18.96
CA GLY A 148 7.34 -24.86 -17.66
C GLY A 148 8.50 -25.61 -16.98
N TYR A 149 9.44 -26.13 -17.74
CA TYR A 149 10.59 -26.91 -17.23
C TYR A 149 11.91 -26.11 -17.17
N ASN A 150 11.89 -24.83 -17.49
CA ASN A 150 13.08 -23.98 -17.51
C ASN A 150 13.37 -23.28 -16.18
N LYS A 151 12.34 -23.06 -15.37
CA LYS A 151 12.40 -22.33 -14.08
C LYS A 151 11.48 -23.02 -13.07
N PHE A 152 11.72 -22.77 -11.79
CA PHE A 152 10.84 -23.26 -10.72
C PHE A 152 9.47 -22.55 -10.69
N TYR A 153 9.37 -21.39 -11.29
CA TYR A 153 8.13 -20.65 -11.45
C TYR A 153 8.22 -19.82 -12.74
N SER A 154 7.34 -20.13 -13.70
CA SER A 154 7.31 -19.55 -15.05
C SER A 154 5.95 -18.93 -15.35
N PRO A 155 5.59 -17.76 -14.76
CA PRO A 155 4.34 -17.09 -15.07
C PRO A 155 4.42 -16.42 -16.46
N PRO A 156 3.29 -16.30 -17.18
CA PRO A 156 3.23 -15.61 -18.47
C PRO A 156 3.58 -14.13 -18.37
N SER A 157 3.38 -13.53 -17.20
CA SER A 157 3.79 -12.17 -16.88
C SER A 157 4.20 -12.05 -15.41
N ASN A 158 5.18 -11.19 -15.11
CA ASN A 158 5.67 -10.96 -13.76
C ASN A 158 5.57 -9.47 -13.41
N PHE A 159 4.35 -9.01 -13.12
CA PHE A 159 4.04 -7.61 -12.86
C PHE A 159 3.74 -7.31 -11.39
N ILE A 160 3.41 -8.33 -10.59
CA ILE A 160 3.21 -8.20 -9.13
C ILE A 160 4.59 -8.21 -8.46
N LYS A 161 4.79 -7.32 -7.51
CA LYS A 161 6.05 -7.27 -6.75
C LYS A 161 6.21 -8.54 -5.92
N ASP A 162 7.36 -9.21 -6.05
CA ASP A 162 7.65 -10.52 -5.43
C ASP A 162 6.54 -11.56 -5.69
N GLN A 163 6.04 -11.63 -6.94
CA GLN A 163 4.84 -12.36 -7.35
C GLN A 163 4.79 -13.79 -6.83
N PHE A 164 5.87 -14.57 -6.97
CA PHE A 164 5.89 -15.95 -6.51
C PHE A 164 5.72 -16.05 -4.99
N SER A 165 6.43 -15.20 -4.23
CA SER A 165 6.27 -15.11 -2.78
C SER A 165 4.84 -14.78 -2.37
N GLU A 166 4.17 -13.85 -3.07
CA GLU A 166 2.79 -13.47 -2.77
C GLU A 166 1.81 -14.60 -3.07
N MET A 167 2.01 -15.35 -4.17
CA MET A 167 1.18 -16.53 -4.48
C MET A 167 1.35 -17.63 -3.42
N MET A 168 2.57 -17.90 -3.00
CA MET A 168 2.83 -18.87 -1.92
C MET A 168 2.21 -18.42 -0.60
N ARG A 169 2.30 -17.13 -0.26
CA ARG A 169 1.66 -16.59 0.93
C ARG A 169 0.14 -16.74 0.88
N MET A 170 -0.47 -16.47 -0.26
CA MET A 170 -1.91 -16.66 -0.47
C MET A 170 -2.33 -18.12 -0.30
N ILE A 171 -1.56 -19.09 -0.82
CA ILE A 171 -1.83 -20.52 -0.68
C ILE A 171 -1.79 -20.98 0.78
N PHE A 172 -0.83 -20.48 1.56
CA PHE A 172 -0.62 -20.87 2.96
C PHE A 172 -1.28 -19.93 3.98
N ASP A 173 -2.18 -19.05 3.53
CA ASP A 173 -2.90 -18.06 4.37
C ASP A 173 -1.93 -17.24 5.26
N LEU A 174 -0.83 -16.81 4.68
CA LEU A 174 0.17 -15.97 5.34
C LEU A 174 -0.05 -14.50 4.99
N PRO A 175 0.29 -13.58 5.90
CA PRO A 175 0.21 -12.16 5.62
C PRO A 175 1.00 -11.79 4.36
N VAL A 176 0.41 -10.95 3.51
CA VAL A 176 1.05 -10.46 2.29
C VAL A 176 2.32 -9.67 2.61
N LYS A 177 3.36 -9.84 1.81
CA LYS A 177 4.64 -9.12 1.96
C LYS A 177 4.52 -7.65 1.53
N HIS A 178 3.71 -7.40 0.50
CA HIS A 178 3.53 -6.08 -0.12
C HIS A 178 2.05 -5.74 -0.26
N SER A 179 1.38 -5.45 0.87
CA SER A 179 0.01 -4.95 0.85
C SER A 179 -0.03 -3.49 0.36
N PHE A 180 -0.90 -3.21 -0.61
CA PHE A 180 -1.13 -1.84 -1.08
C PHE A 180 -1.78 -0.97 0.00
N ASP A 181 -2.74 -1.52 0.74
CA ASP A 181 -3.47 -0.79 1.77
C ASP A 181 -2.58 -0.49 2.97
N GLN A 182 -1.74 -1.43 3.41
CA GLN A 182 -0.74 -1.19 4.45
C GLN A 182 0.29 -0.13 4.01
N LYS A 183 0.73 -0.16 2.74
CA LYS A 183 1.65 0.86 2.21
C LYS A 183 1.02 2.24 2.21
N LYS A 184 -0.26 2.36 1.83
CA LYS A 184 -1.03 3.62 1.86
C LYS A 184 -1.18 4.14 3.30
N GLU A 185 -1.52 3.26 4.24
CA GLU A 185 -1.64 3.62 5.65
C GLU A 185 -0.28 4.02 6.27
N LYS A 186 0.78 3.30 5.93
CA LYS A 186 2.15 3.66 6.33
C LYS A 186 2.57 5.03 5.80
N PHE A 187 2.22 5.34 4.55
CA PHE A 187 2.49 6.65 3.95
C PHE A 187 1.75 7.77 4.69
N LYS A 188 0.44 7.60 4.96
CA LYS A 188 -0.34 8.55 5.76
C LYS A 188 0.20 8.73 7.18
N ALA A 189 0.63 7.63 7.81
CA ALA A 189 1.24 7.69 9.13
C ALA A 189 2.56 8.46 9.11
N LYS A 190 3.36 8.31 8.04
CA LYS A 190 4.59 9.07 7.84
C LYS A 190 4.31 10.56 7.64
N GLU A 191 3.38 10.92 6.77
CA GLU A 191 2.98 12.33 6.56
C GLU A 191 2.51 12.97 7.87
N ARG A 192 1.71 12.24 8.67
CA ARG A 192 1.28 12.73 9.98
C ARG A 192 2.44 12.91 10.95
N LEU A 193 3.41 12.00 10.96
CA LEU A 193 4.61 12.11 11.78
C LEU A 193 5.47 13.30 11.35
N ASP A 194 5.74 13.47 10.07
CA ASP A 194 6.53 14.59 9.52
C ASP A 194 5.87 15.95 9.84
N TYR A 195 4.54 16.01 9.79
CA TYR A 195 3.79 17.19 10.22
C TYR A 195 3.98 17.47 11.71
N LEU A 196 3.85 16.45 12.57
CA LEU A 196 4.00 16.61 14.02
C LEU A 196 5.44 16.93 14.42
N ASP A 197 6.45 16.41 13.73
CA ASP A 197 7.86 16.77 13.95
C ASP A 197 8.08 18.28 13.70
N LYS A 198 7.52 18.84 12.63
CA LYS A 198 7.56 20.28 12.37
C LYS A 198 6.83 21.11 13.45
N GLN A 199 5.68 20.60 13.95
CA GLN A 199 4.94 21.26 15.03
C GLN A 199 5.69 21.24 16.37
N VAL A 200 6.35 20.13 16.70
CA VAL A 200 7.21 20.04 17.90
C VAL A 200 8.34 21.07 17.84
N GLU A 201 9.02 21.17 16.69
CA GLU A 201 10.09 22.16 16.51
C GLU A 201 9.58 23.60 16.64
N LEU A 202 8.43 23.92 16.03
CA LEU A 202 7.80 25.23 16.12
C LEU A 202 7.43 25.59 17.57
N HIS A 203 6.74 24.67 18.27
CA HIS A 203 6.31 24.91 19.65
C HIS A 203 7.52 24.97 20.61
N SER A 204 8.57 24.18 20.36
CA SER A 204 9.81 24.25 21.11
C SER A 204 10.48 25.63 20.99
N ARG A 205 10.60 26.16 19.77
CA ARG A 205 11.15 27.49 19.52
C ARG A 205 10.30 28.60 20.18
N GLN A 206 8.97 28.48 20.11
CA GLN A 206 8.06 29.45 20.76
C GLN A 206 8.19 29.43 22.27
N ALA A 207 8.28 28.22 22.87
CA ALA A 207 8.49 28.10 24.32
C ALA A 207 9.85 28.66 24.74
N GLU A 208 10.89 28.44 23.96
CA GLU A 208 12.25 28.95 24.25
C GLU A 208 12.31 30.48 24.18
N ILE A 209 11.68 31.08 23.16
CA ILE A 209 11.60 32.57 23.07
C ILE A 209 10.83 33.13 24.27
N ALA A 210 9.67 32.56 24.62
CA ALA A 210 8.91 32.99 25.76
C ALA A 210 9.68 32.84 27.08
N LYS A 211 10.47 31.77 27.24
CA LYS A 211 11.38 31.64 28.40
C LYS A 211 12.44 32.70 28.47
N GLN A 212 13.04 33.06 27.34
CA GLN A 212 14.02 34.13 27.29
C GLN A 212 13.40 35.50 27.65
N GLU A 213 12.16 35.78 27.17
CA GLU A 213 11.40 36.99 27.54
C GLU A 213 11.08 37.00 29.05
N ALA A 214 10.62 35.88 29.60
CA ALA A 214 10.28 35.76 31.02
C ALA A 214 11.50 35.64 31.95
N ALA A 215 12.69 35.29 31.45
CA ALA A 215 13.92 35.18 32.23
C ALA A 215 14.36 36.52 32.86
N LEU A 216 13.82 37.62 32.37
CA LEU A 216 14.02 38.96 32.96
C LEU A 216 13.19 39.20 34.25
N VAL A 217 12.20 38.33 34.51
CA VAL A 217 11.33 38.38 35.68
C VAL A 217 11.88 37.46 36.75
N SER A 218 12.34 38.03 37.86
CA SER A 218 12.98 37.24 38.94
C SER A 218 12.00 36.65 39.96
N LYS A 219 10.70 36.97 39.85
CA LYS A 219 9.65 36.61 40.82
C LYS A 219 8.75 35.51 40.26
N SER A 220 8.17 34.71 41.13
CA SER A 220 7.17 33.69 40.74
C SER A 220 5.80 34.31 40.48
N SER A 221 4.91 33.59 39.76
CA SER A 221 3.54 34.07 39.52
C SER A 221 2.75 34.31 40.80
N GLU A 222 2.97 33.48 41.83
CA GLU A 222 2.32 33.64 43.16
C GLU A 222 2.83 34.87 43.88
N GLU A 223 4.15 35.16 43.90
CA GLU A 223 4.75 36.34 44.51
C GLU A 223 4.25 37.64 43.84
N LEU A 224 4.11 37.62 42.49
CA LEU A 224 3.56 38.74 41.73
C LEU A 224 2.08 39.00 42.08
N GLU A 225 1.29 37.95 42.27
CA GLU A 225 -0.12 38.04 42.64
C GLU A 225 -0.31 38.62 44.04
N ASP A 226 0.53 38.22 45.01
CA ASP A 226 0.54 38.74 46.37
C ASP A 226 0.92 40.24 46.39
N GLU A 227 1.93 40.65 45.62
CA GLU A 227 2.30 42.06 45.47
C GLU A 227 1.18 42.90 44.84
N ILE A 228 0.55 42.40 43.78
CA ILE A 228 -0.58 43.07 43.14
C ILE A 228 -1.71 43.27 44.15
N SER A 229 -2.06 42.23 44.91
CA SER A 229 -3.13 42.30 45.90
C SER A 229 -2.81 43.30 47.04
N THR A 230 -1.53 43.40 47.43
CA THR A 230 -1.07 44.36 48.44
C THR A 230 -1.22 45.80 47.93
N LEU A 231 -0.74 46.09 46.71
CA LEU A 231 -0.88 47.42 46.09
C LEU A 231 -2.35 47.79 45.82
N GLU A 232 -3.20 46.84 45.47
CA GLU A 232 -4.65 47.05 45.33
C GLU A 232 -5.30 47.45 46.67
N SER A 233 -4.88 46.80 47.78
CA SER A 233 -5.32 47.15 49.13
C SER A 233 -4.87 48.59 49.54
N GLU A 234 -3.61 48.98 49.22
CA GLU A 234 -3.10 50.30 49.45
C GLU A 234 -3.89 51.41 48.69
N ILE A 235 -4.21 51.13 47.41
CA ILE A 235 -5.06 51.98 46.58
C ILE A 235 -6.44 52.18 47.24
N GLU A 236 -7.04 51.13 47.77
CA GLU A 236 -8.35 51.21 48.41
C GLU A 236 -8.32 51.99 49.71
N GLN A 237 -7.22 51.87 50.50
CA GLN A 237 -7.00 52.66 51.70
C GLN A 237 -6.83 54.14 51.34
N LEU A 238 -6.03 54.48 50.31
CA LEU A 238 -5.86 55.87 49.85
C LEU A 238 -7.17 56.47 49.34
N LYS A 239 -7.98 55.69 48.61
CA LYS A 239 -9.30 56.13 48.16
C LYS A 239 -10.27 56.39 49.34
N SER A 240 -10.24 55.52 50.36
CA SER A 240 -11.10 55.67 51.53
C SER A 240 -10.73 56.90 52.39
N SER A 241 -9.45 57.25 52.45
CA SER A 241 -8.99 58.48 53.18
C SER A 241 -9.31 59.77 52.42
N GLY A 242 -9.51 59.73 51.09
CA GLY A 242 -9.87 60.85 50.23
C GLY A 242 -11.36 61.04 49.98
N ALA A 243 -12.24 60.26 50.59
CA ALA A 243 -13.66 60.09 50.23
C ALA A 243 -14.59 61.32 50.54
N ASN A 244 -14.07 62.50 50.92
CA ASN A 244 -14.90 63.67 51.22
C ASN A 244 -14.94 64.78 50.15
N HIS A 245 -14.28 64.60 49.00
CA HIS A 245 -14.40 65.52 47.86
C HIS A 245 -14.31 64.83 46.52
N ASP A 246 -15.35 64.95 45.74
CA ASP A 246 -15.52 64.83 44.30
C ASP A 246 -15.88 63.43 43.68
N ASP A 247 -17.18 63.21 43.61
CA ASP A 247 -17.78 62.20 42.69
C ASP A 247 -17.38 62.42 41.22
N SER A 248 -17.08 63.66 40.83
CA SER A 248 -16.72 64.04 39.46
C SER A 248 -15.34 63.52 39.05
N ILE A 249 -14.32 63.63 39.92
CA ILE A 249 -12.94 63.18 39.67
C ILE A 249 -12.90 61.63 39.60
N ASN A 250 -13.63 60.96 40.48
CA ASN A 250 -13.76 59.50 40.47
C ASN A 250 -14.42 58.99 39.19
N VAL A 251 -15.36 59.73 38.59
CA VAL A 251 -15.97 59.37 37.30
C VAL A 251 -14.97 59.51 36.15
N LEU A 252 -14.18 60.62 36.13
CA LEU A 252 -13.14 60.84 35.10
C LEU A 252 -12.02 59.79 35.21
N ASP A 253 -11.55 59.42 36.40
CA ASP A 253 -10.55 58.39 36.61
C ASP A 253 -11.04 57.00 36.22
N ARG A 254 -12.32 56.65 36.45
CA ARG A 254 -12.94 55.44 35.95
C ARG A 254 -12.97 55.38 34.41
N LEU A 255 -13.29 56.54 33.77
CA LEU A 255 -13.30 56.65 32.31
C LEU A 255 -11.88 56.49 31.73
N ILE A 256 -10.88 57.15 32.29
CA ILE A 256 -9.48 57.04 31.92
C ILE A 256 -9.02 55.56 32.06
N SER A 257 -9.32 54.94 33.21
CA SER A 257 -8.96 53.55 33.47
C SER A 257 -9.60 52.56 32.47
N LYS A 258 -10.88 52.78 32.14
CA LYS A 258 -11.61 51.99 31.15
C LYS A 258 -11.00 52.13 29.75
N HIS A 259 -10.70 53.35 29.31
CA HIS A 259 -10.11 53.60 28.00
C HIS A 259 -8.66 53.07 27.92
N LYS A 260 -7.85 53.20 28.99
CA LYS A 260 -6.52 52.60 29.07
C LYS A 260 -6.58 51.07 29.00
N ALA A 261 -7.57 50.43 29.62
CA ALA A 261 -7.77 48.99 29.49
C ALA A 261 -8.11 48.59 28.03
N SER A 262 -8.96 49.40 27.38
CA SER A 262 -9.29 49.16 25.95
C SER A 262 -8.06 49.31 25.04
N ILE A 263 -7.22 50.34 25.28
CA ILE A 263 -5.96 50.52 24.53
C ILE A 263 -5.01 49.34 24.73
N ARG A 264 -4.89 48.79 25.95
CA ARG A 264 -4.07 47.63 26.24
C ARG A 264 -4.55 46.40 25.45
N ASN A 265 -5.86 46.14 25.46
CA ASN A 265 -6.43 45.05 24.70
C ASN A 265 -6.17 45.18 23.20
N LEU A 266 -6.37 46.39 22.63
CA LEU A 266 -6.05 46.67 21.23
C LEU A 266 -4.55 46.50 20.93
N THR A 267 -3.69 46.96 21.83
CA THR A 267 -2.23 46.78 21.67
C THR A 267 -1.82 45.33 21.69
N PHE A 268 -2.43 44.53 22.58
CA PHE A 268 -2.22 43.07 22.62
C PHE A 268 -2.71 42.41 21.34
N GLU A 269 -3.92 42.72 20.87
CA GLU A 269 -4.44 42.18 19.62
C GLU A 269 -3.58 42.56 18.42
N ILE A 270 -3.11 43.81 18.33
CA ILE A 270 -2.17 44.27 17.29
C ILE A 270 -0.87 43.47 17.35
N ALA A 271 -0.31 43.22 18.52
CA ALA A 271 0.93 42.46 18.70
C ALA A 271 0.74 40.99 18.27
N GLU A 272 -0.39 40.37 18.63
CA GLU A 272 -0.72 38.99 18.27
C GLU A 272 -0.91 38.84 16.76
N ILE A 273 -1.64 39.78 16.12
CA ILE A 273 -1.82 39.77 14.68
C ILE A 273 -0.50 40.01 13.95
N ASN A 274 0.34 40.95 14.40
CA ASN A 274 1.67 41.19 13.84
C ASN A 274 2.56 39.95 13.93
N LYS A 275 2.54 39.23 15.06
CA LYS A 275 3.27 37.98 15.23
C LYS A 275 2.77 36.91 14.23
N ARG A 276 1.45 36.81 14.03
CA ARG A 276 0.85 35.89 13.05
C ARG A 276 1.25 36.27 11.62
N THR A 277 1.18 37.57 11.27
CA THR A 277 1.56 38.07 9.93
C THR A 277 3.05 37.81 9.65
N ASN A 278 3.92 38.03 10.63
CA ASN A 278 5.34 37.69 10.52
C ASN A 278 5.57 36.21 10.36
N GLY A 279 4.82 35.36 11.07
CA GLY A 279 4.85 33.90 10.88
C GLY A 279 4.39 33.50 9.49
N ILE A 280 3.33 34.11 8.97
CA ILE A 280 2.87 33.89 7.58
C ILE A 280 3.97 34.29 6.59
N ALA A 281 4.62 35.44 6.78
CA ALA A 281 5.71 35.90 5.91
C ALA A 281 6.90 34.91 5.89
N GLN A 282 7.25 34.33 7.03
CA GLN A 282 8.27 33.28 7.11
C GLN A 282 7.85 32.00 6.35
N ILE A 283 6.62 31.55 6.56
CA ILE A 283 6.06 30.37 5.86
C ILE A 283 6.04 30.61 4.34
N VAL A 284 5.59 31.78 3.90
CA VAL A 284 5.58 32.15 2.47
C VAL A 284 7.01 32.15 1.90
N HIS A 285 7.98 32.65 2.66
CA HIS A 285 9.38 32.62 2.25
C HIS A 285 9.91 31.17 2.13
N GLU A 286 9.62 30.30 3.08
CA GLU A 286 9.99 28.88 3.03
C GLU A 286 9.35 28.18 1.84
N ILE A 287 8.04 28.38 1.61
CA ILE A 287 7.32 27.80 0.47
C ILE A 287 7.89 28.34 -0.86
N ASN A 288 8.21 29.63 -0.95
CA ASN A 288 8.84 30.20 -2.15
C ASN A 288 10.20 29.57 -2.45
N THR A 289 11.01 29.31 -1.43
CA THR A 289 12.28 28.60 -1.58
C THR A 289 12.07 27.17 -2.12
N GLU A 290 11.04 26.48 -1.62
CA GLU A 290 10.66 25.14 -2.11
C GLU A 290 10.13 25.19 -3.55
N VAL A 291 9.33 26.21 -3.91
CA VAL A 291 8.86 26.46 -5.28
C VAL A 291 10.02 26.75 -6.23
N GLU A 292 11.01 27.53 -5.82
CA GLU A 292 12.23 27.78 -6.63
C GLU A 292 13.02 26.49 -6.84
N THR A 293 13.18 25.67 -5.82
CA THR A 293 13.84 24.35 -5.93
C THR A 293 13.08 23.42 -6.87
N LEU A 294 11.74 23.40 -6.81
CA LEU A 294 10.90 22.63 -7.72
C LEU A 294 10.96 23.17 -9.16
N ASN A 295 11.01 24.49 -9.36
CA ASN A 295 11.20 25.11 -10.68
C ASN A 295 12.55 24.77 -11.29
N LEU A 296 13.64 24.77 -10.52
CA LEU A 296 14.97 24.33 -10.98
C LEU A 296 14.96 22.85 -11.42
N ASN A 297 14.27 22.00 -10.68
CA ASN A 297 14.08 20.60 -11.05
C ASN A 297 13.26 20.44 -12.34
N GLU A 298 12.26 21.30 -12.56
CA GLU A 298 11.45 21.32 -13.79
C GLU A 298 12.26 21.82 -15.01
N GLU A 299 13.13 22.80 -14.84
CA GLU A 299 14.06 23.25 -15.89
C GLU A 299 15.09 22.17 -16.24
N ALA A 300 15.69 21.53 -15.23
CA ALA A 300 16.57 20.40 -15.43
C ALA A 300 15.84 19.27 -16.19
N ARG A 301 14.59 19.00 -15.85
CA ARG A 301 13.75 18.02 -16.53
C ARG A 301 13.50 18.40 -17.99
N ARG A 302 13.22 19.68 -18.31
CA ARG A 302 13.04 20.14 -19.71
C ARG A 302 14.30 19.91 -20.52
N VAL A 303 15.47 20.16 -19.93
CA VAL A 303 16.77 19.86 -20.55
C VAL A 303 16.90 18.34 -20.77
N PHE A 304 16.54 17.50 -19.81
CA PHE A 304 16.58 16.04 -19.98
C PHE A 304 15.56 15.51 -21.00
N LEU A 305 14.37 16.12 -21.12
CA LEU A 305 13.40 15.76 -22.16
C LEU A 305 13.92 16.10 -23.57
N SER A 306 14.66 17.20 -23.73
CA SER A 306 15.30 17.51 -24.99
C SER A 306 16.44 16.53 -25.33
N PHE A 307 17.08 15.90 -24.34
CA PHE A 307 18.03 14.80 -24.55
C PHE A 307 17.33 13.49 -24.99
N ASN A 308 16.07 13.27 -24.63
CA ASN A 308 15.29 12.11 -25.11
C ASN A 308 15.00 12.15 -26.62
N GLU A 309 14.90 13.33 -27.21
CA GLU A 309 14.81 13.48 -28.66
C GLU A 309 16.13 13.08 -29.38
N ILE A 310 17.23 13.10 -28.65
CA ILE A 310 18.56 12.68 -29.14
C ILE A 310 18.80 11.18 -28.92
N CYS A 311 18.17 10.57 -27.92
CA CYS A 311 18.43 9.17 -27.52
C CYS A 311 17.57 8.11 -28.21
N GLY A 312 16.65 8.44 -29.09
CA GLY A 312 15.97 7.52 -30.05
C GLY A 312 15.35 6.21 -29.52
N SER A 313 15.38 5.93 -28.22
CA SER A 313 14.79 4.73 -27.65
C SER A 313 13.42 5.04 -27.00
N SER A 314 12.36 4.54 -27.64
CA SER A 314 10.96 4.73 -27.26
C SER A 314 10.54 4.13 -25.90
N ASN A 315 11.46 3.61 -25.10
CA ASN A 315 11.19 2.90 -23.86
C ASN A 315 11.86 3.46 -22.59
N CYS A 316 12.40 4.67 -22.64
CA CYS A 316 12.96 5.29 -21.43
C CYS A 316 11.85 5.99 -20.62
N GLN A 317 11.00 5.19 -19.96
CA GLN A 317 9.88 5.68 -19.11
C GLN A 317 10.30 6.16 -17.71
N LEU A 318 11.59 6.35 -17.45
CA LEU A 318 12.09 6.70 -16.12
C LEU A 318 11.58 8.06 -15.59
N PHE A 319 11.09 8.95 -16.46
CA PHE A 319 10.73 10.33 -16.09
C PHE A 319 9.27 10.74 -16.34
N SER A 320 8.46 9.97 -17.05
CA SER A 320 7.10 10.38 -17.38
C SER A 320 6.12 10.35 -16.18
N SER A 321 6.32 9.45 -15.22
CA SER A 321 5.43 9.30 -14.07
C SER A 321 5.70 10.26 -12.90
N SER A 322 6.91 10.85 -12.82
CA SER A 322 7.24 11.85 -11.79
C SER A 322 6.74 13.26 -12.17
N SER A 323 6.58 13.54 -13.46
CA SER A 323 6.20 14.82 -14.04
C SER A 323 4.84 15.36 -13.57
N ASP A 324 3.82 14.52 -13.60
CA ASP A 324 2.46 14.92 -13.21
C ASP A 324 2.34 15.18 -11.71
N ALA A 325 3.14 14.49 -10.89
CA ALA A 325 3.18 14.71 -9.46
C ALA A 325 3.86 16.05 -9.10
N TYR A 326 4.96 16.40 -9.78
CA TYR A 326 5.67 17.66 -9.56
C TYR A 326 4.84 18.88 -9.97
N SER A 327 4.18 18.84 -11.13
CA SER A 327 3.34 19.94 -11.62
C SER A 327 2.14 20.19 -10.72
N LYS A 328 1.52 19.13 -10.17
CA LYS A 328 0.42 19.25 -9.22
C LYS A 328 0.88 19.81 -7.87
N ASN A 329 2.04 19.41 -7.38
CA ASN A 329 2.61 19.94 -6.13
C ASN A 329 2.97 21.42 -6.27
N LEU A 330 3.54 21.83 -7.39
CA LEU A 330 3.90 23.22 -7.65
C LEU A 330 2.66 24.14 -7.73
N LEU A 331 1.59 23.70 -8.40
CA LEU A 331 0.31 24.40 -8.44
C LEU A 331 -0.30 24.51 -7.04
N TYR A 332 -0.29 23.45 -6.27
CA TYR A 332 -0.81 23.43 -4.90
C TYR A 332 -0.04 24.39 -3.98
N LEU A 333 1.30 24.42 -4.06
CA LEU A 333 2.12 25.35 -3.30
C LEU A 333 1.85 26.81 -3.69
N LYS A 334 1.70 27.11 -4.98
CA LYS A 334 1.34 28.46 -5.44
C LYS A 334 -0.05 28.91 -4.98
N ASP A 335 -1.02 28.01 -4.94
CA ASP A 335 -2.35 28.31 -4.39
C ASP A 335 -2.28 28.54 -2.88
N GLN A 336 -1.49 27.77 -2.13
CA GLN A 336 -1.25 28.00 -0.71
C GLN A 336 -0.60 29.37 -0.44
N ILE A 337 0.37 29.79 -1.25
CA ILE A 337 0.99 31.13 -1.12
C ILE A 337 -0.09 32.22 -1.27
N LYS A 338 -0.95 32.13 -2.29
CA LYS A 338 -2.02 33.12 -2.51
C LYS A 338 -3.00 33.21 -1.34
N ASP A 339 -3.36 32.05 -0.77
CA ASP A 339 -4.26 32.01 0.38
C ASP A 339 -3.59 32.60 1.63
N LEU A 340 -2.29 32.35 1.84
CA LEU A 340 -1.53 32.92 2.93
C LEU A 340 -1.33 34.43 2.76
N GLU A 341 -1.01 34.90 1.55
CA GLU A 341 -0.89 36.33 1.23
C GLU A 341 -2.22 37.08 1.46
N ARG A 342 -3.34 36.49 1.01
CA ARG A 342 -4.68 37.03 1.23
C ARG A 342 -5.01 37.15 2.72
N ASN A 343 -4.66 36.13 3.51
CA ASN A 343 -4.84 36.18 4.96
C ASN A 343 -3.97 37.26 5.63
N ALA A 344 -2.71 37.40 5.18
CA ALA A 344 -1.81 38.44 5.65
C ALA A 344 -2.34 39.86 5.31
N ASP A 345 -2.93 40.06 4.14
CA ASP A 345 -3.52 41.32 3.75
C ASP A 345 -4.78 41.66 4.57
N ILE A 346 -5.62 40.69 4.88
CA ILE A 346 -6.75 40.86 5.80
C ILE A 346 -6.25 41.23 7.20
N ASP A 347 -5.20 40.60 7.67
CA ASP A 347 -4.60 40.89 8.97
C ASP A 347 -3.98 42.31 9.00
N LYS A 348 -3.35 42.77 7.93
CA LYS A 348 -2.86 44.18 7.82
C LYS A 348 -3.98 45.20 7.93
N ILE A 349 -5.09 44.98 7.23
CA ILE A 349 -6.27 45.87 7.30
C ILE A 349 -6.81 45.93 8.73
N LYS A 350 -6.86 44.80 9.45
CA LYS A 350 -7.27 44.75 10.85
C LYS A 350 -6.31 45.53 11.75
N ILE A 351 -5.01 45.39 11.54
CA ILE A 351 -4.00 46.18 12.29
C ILE A 351 -4.22 47.66 12.09
N GLU A 352 -4.42 48.13 10.87
CA GLU A 352 -4.70 49.55 10.58
C GLU A 352 -5.97 50.04 11.29
N GLN A 353 -7.04 49.27 11.27
CA GLN A 353 -8.28 49.58 11.98
C GLN A 353 -8.06 49.67 13.50
N PHE A 354 -7.33 48.71 14.09
CA PHE A 354 -7.05 48.74 15.53
C PHE A 354 -6.08 49.85 15.91
N MET A 355 -5.11 50.19 15.07
CA MET A 355 -4.22 51.34 15.29
C MET A 355 -5.02 52.65 15.28
N HIS A 356 -5.94 52.82 14.34
CA HIS A 356 -6.80 54.01 14.29
C HIS A 356 -7.73 54.13 15.51
N GLN A 357 -8.31 52.98 15.94
CA GLN A 357 -9.11 52.93 17.17
C GLN A 357 -8.28 53.31 18.42
N ARG A 358 -7.05 52.78 18.50
CA ARG A 358 -6.12 53.10 19.59
C ARG A 358 -5.79 54.59 19.62
N GLU A 359 -5.44 55.18 18.49
CA GLU A 359 -5.12 56.60 18.37
C GLU A 359 -6.31 57.50 18.76
N SER A 360 -7.54 57.15 18.36
CA SER A 360 -8.77 57.83 18.76
C SER A 360 -8.99 57.77 20.27
N LEU A 361 -8.76 56.61 20.91
CA LEU A 361 -8.89 56.45 22.37
C LEU A 361 -7.78 57.20 23.12
N GLU A 362 -6.56 57.24 22.60
CA GLU A 362 -5.46 58.05 23.16
C GLU A 362 -5.79 59.51 23.13
N GLY A 363 -6.37 60.02 22.03
CA GLY A 363 -6.87 61.40 21.94
C GLY A 363 -7.97 61.74 22.96
N LEU A 364 -8.94 60.81 23.15
CA LEU A 364 -9.99 60.94 24.14
C LEU A 364 -9.43 60.96 25.59
N ILE A 365 -8.47 60.08 25.88
CA ILE A 365 -7.81 60.08 27.21
C ILE A 365 -7.13 61.41 27.47
N GLN A 366 -6.45 61.99 26.49
CA GLN A 366 -5.76 63.27 26.67
C GLN A 366 -6.75 64.36 26.96
N THR A 367 -7.90 64.44 26.27
CA THR A 367 -8.94 65.44 26.58
C THR A 367 -9.53 65.30 27.99
N ILE A 368 -9.77 64.05 28.43
CA ILE A 368 -10.27 63.73 29.77
C ILE A 368 -9.22 64.10 30.85
N ILE A 369 -7.93 63.85 30.58
CA ILE A 369 -6.83 64.23 31.48
C ILE A 369 -6.75 65.76 31.60
N ASP A 370 -6.91 66.52 30.52
CA ASP A 370 -6.89 67.97 30.51
C ASP A 370 -8.09 68.54 31.29
N GLU A 371 -9.30 67.96 31.11
CA GLU A 371 -10.49 68.32 31.91
C GLU A 371 -10.29 68.00 33.41
N ARG A 372 -9.69 66.87 33.73
CA ARG A 372 -9.35 66.42 35.09
C ARG A 372 -8.35 67.38 35.74
N ASN A 373 -7.29 67.79 35.05
CA ASN A 373 -6.26 68.69 35.55
C ASN A 373 -6.83 70.10 35.82
N GLN A 374 -7.73 70.62 34.97
CA GLN A 374 -8.45 71.82 35.19
C GLN A 374 -9.36 71.80 36.45
N SER A 375 -9.91 70.59 36.72
CA SER A 375 -10.72 70.37 37.93
C SER A 375 -9.86 70.28 39.22
N LEU A 376 -8.62 69.76 39.10
CA LEU A 376 -7.64 69.56 40.18
C LEU A 376 -6.91 70.81 40.60
N GLU A 377 -6.70 71.79 39.70
CA GLU A 377 -6.10 73.12 40.07
C GLU A 377 -6.90 73.88 41.12
N LYS A 378 -8.11 73.42 41.43
CA LYS A 378 -9.00 74.06 42.44
C LYS A 378 -9.02 73.31 43.78
N SER A 379 -8.26 72.23 44.01
CA SER A 379 -8.27 71.51 45.30
C SER A 379 -6.93 70.86 45.64
N GLU A 380 -6.61 70.64 46.94
CA GLU A 380 -5.40 70.01 47.50
C GLU A 380 -5.31 68.49 47.22
N VAL A 381 -6.07 67.96 46.27
CA VAL A 381 -6.21 66.50 45.97
C VAL A 381 -5.17 66.01 44.96
N SER A 382 -4.36 66.92 44.34
CA SER A 382 -3.40 66.53 43.27
C SER A 382 -2.39 65.47 43.71
N ALA A 383 -1.80 65.59 44.90
CA ALA A 383 -0.78 64.64 45.38
C ALA A 383 -1.32 63.23 45.63
N LEU A 384 -2.58 63.09 46.01
CA LEU A 384 -3.24 61.81 46.27
C LEU A 384 -3.53 61.08 44.94
N VAL A 385 -3.92 61.79 43.91
CA VAL A 385 -4.20 61.26 42.58
C VAL A 385 -2.91 60.80 41.88
N ASP A 386 -1.83 61.58 42.04
CA ASP A 386 -0.52 61.19 41.51
C ASP A 386 0.01 59.95 42.19
N ALA A 387 -0.17 59.81 43.53
CA ALA A 387 0.19 58.56 44.23
C ALA A 387 -0.61 57.32 43.78
N ILE A 388 -1.94 57.48 43.61
CA ILE A 388 -2.79 56.39 43.11
C ILE A 388 -2.43 56.05 41.66
N SER A 389 -2.06 57.02 40.83
CA SER A 389 -1.64 56.79 39.45
C SER A 389 -0.33 55.97 39.37
N GLU A 390 0.63 56.35 40.26
CA GLU A 390 1.92 55.60 40.34
C GLU A 390 1.74 54.14 40.77
N LEU A 391 0.93 53.87 41.81
CA LEU A 391 0.61 52.53 42.26
C LEU A 391 -0.09 51.73 41.18
N LYS A 392 -1.00 52.34 40.42
CA LYS A 392 -1.64 51.64 39.26
C LYS A 392 -0.66 51.30 38.15
N ASN A 393 0.32 52.17 37.88
CA ASN A 393 1.36 51.87 36.91
C ASN A 393 2.23 50.67 37.38
N GLN A 394 2.57 50.63 38.68
CA GLN A 394 3.30 49.46 39.25
C GLN A 394 2.50 48.17 39.15
N ILE A 395 1.20 48.21 39.49
CA ILE A 395 0.32 47.03 39.31
C ILE A 395 0.31 46.56 37.84
N PHE A 396 0.28 47.51 36.90
CA PHE A 396 0.29 47.17 35.47
C PHE A 396 1.58 46.47 35.05
N GLU A 397 2.74 46.95 35.51
CA GLU A 397 4.02 46.30 35.22
C GLU A 397 4.07 44.87 35.80
N LEU A 398 3.61 44.68 37.04
CA LEU A 398 3.52 43.38 37.68
C LEU A 398 2.55 42.41 36.95
N GLN A 399 1.38 42.93 36.51
CA GLN A 399 0.43 42.17 35.72
C GLN A 399 1.01 41.74 34.37
N SER A 400 1.81 42.62 33.73
CA SER A 400 2.51 42.27 32.49
C SER A 400 3.53 41.16 32.72
N GLN A 401 4.34 41.23 33.77
CA GLN A 401 5.30 40.22 34.16
C GLN A 401 4.63 38.88 34.47
N LYS A 402 3.50 38.89 35.20
CA LYS A 402 2.71 37.66 35.46
C LYS A 402 2.20 37.03 34.18
N SER A 403 1.67 37.83 33.24
CA SER A 403 1.21 37.35 31.93
C SER A 403 2.31 36.69 31.10
N ASP A 404 3.54 37.20 31.19
CA ASP A 404 4.68 36.60 30.48
C ASP A 404 5.04 35.23 31.06
N ILE A 405 4.95 35.03 32.38
CA ILE A 405 5.16 33.72 33.02
C ILE A 405 4.05 32.73 32.63
N GLU A 406 2.79 33.14 32.71
CA GLU A 406 1.64 32.31 32.32
C GLU A 406 1.71 31.86 30.83
N LYS A 407 2.21 32.75 29.97
CA LYS A 407 2.45 32.45 28.55
C LYS A 407 3.50 31.35 28.36
N VAL A 408 4.57 31.32 29.17
CA VAL A 408 5.58 30.26 29.15
C VAL A 408 4.94 28.91 29.47
N GLU A 409 4.19 28.86 30.59
CA GLU A 409 3.52 27.61 31.00
C GLU A 409 2.54 27.08 29.94
N LEU A 410 1.77 27.97 29.32
CA LEU A 410 0.85 27.60 28.24
C LEU A 410 1.59 27.00 27.04
N LEU A 411 2.71 27.63 26.62
CA LEU A 411 3.49 27.16 25.47
C LEU A 411 4.24 25.88 25.78
N GLU A 412 4.76 25.69 26.99
CA GLU A 412 5.36 24.44 27.43
C GLU A 412 4.35 23.27 27.44
N ASN A 413 3.16 23.51 27.99
CA ASN A 413 2.08 22.54 27.99
C ASN A 413 1.67 22.17 26.55
N LYS A 414 1.62 23.13 25.64
CA LYS A 414 1.33 22.90 24.22
C LYS A 414 2.44 22.08 23.56
N HIS A 415 3.69 22.41 23.82
CA HIS A 415 4.84 21.66 23.33
C HIS A 415 4.81 20.21 23.83
N PHE A 416 4.59 19.99 25.13
CA PHE A 416 4.49 18.66 25.72
C PHE A 416 3.36 17.83 25.10
N LYS A 417 2.16 18.39 24.93
CA LYS A 417 1.03 17.71 24.26
C LYS A 417 1.39 17.28 22.85
N THR A 418 2.08 18.15 22.10
CA THR A 418 2.50 17.85 20.73
C THR A 418 3.53 16.71 20.69
N ILE A 419 4.46 16.66 21.65
CA ILE A 419 5.42 15.53 21.79
C ILE A 419 4.67 14.21 22.03
N VAL A 420 3.66 14.21 22.89
CA VAL A 420 2.86 13.00 23.18
C VAL A 420 2.13 12.51 21.92
N GLU A 421 1.52 13.43 21.16
CA GLU A 421 0.87 13.07 19.88
C GLU A 421 1.88 12.56 18.84
N ARG A 422 3.03 13.20 18.75
CA ARG A 422 4.14 12.77 17.87
C ARG A 422 4.62 11.36 18.21
N ASN A 423 4.79 11.04 19.48
CA ASN A 423 5.21 9.71 19.91
C ASN A 423 4.17 8.64 19.57
N LYS A 424 2.88 8.93 19.75
CA LYS A 424 1.79 8.04 19.28
C LYS A 424 1.81 7.82 17.77
N ALA A 425 2.07 8.88 17.00
CA ALA A 425 2.18 8.77 15.54
C ALA A 425 3.42 7.97 15.12
N LEU A 426 4.55 8.09 15.86
CA LEU A 426 5.76 7.31 15.64
C LEU A 426 5.53 5.82 15.91
N GLU A 427 4.88 5.47 17.02
CA GLU A 427 4.51 4.09 17.34
C GLU A 427 3.63 3.49 16.24
N LYS A 428 2.63 4.24 15.80
CA LYS A 428 1.77 3.82 14.67
C LYS A 428 2.58 3.62 13.39
N TYR A 429 3.49 4.52 13.03
CA TYR A 429 4.35 4.37 11.86
C TYR A 429 5.27 3.15 11.97
N GLN A 430 5.82 2.89 13.15
CA GLN A 430 6.69 1.73 13.41
C GLN A 430 5.91 0.41 13.42
N SER A 431 4.62 0.40 13.78
CA SER A 431 3.77 -0.79 13.76
C SER A 431 3.53 -1.35 12.35
N PHE A 432 3.70 -0.55 11.29
CA PHE A 432 3.69 -1.00 9.90
C PHE A 432 4.99 -1.69 9.45
N GLY A 433 5.83 -2.12 10.37
CA GLY A 433 6.96 -3.01 10.09
C GLY A 433 6.50 -4.42 9.72
N THR A 434 7.42 -5.25 9.17
CA THR A 434 7.18 -6.67 8.85
C THR A 434 6.52 -7.39 10.02
N ASP A 435 5.44 -8.08 9.72
CA ASP A 435 4.70 -8.89 10.71
C ASP A 435 5.62 -10.00 11.25
N LYS A 436 6.17 -9.77 12.43
CA LYS A 436 7.11 -10.69 13.08
C LYS A 436 6.50 -12.06 13.37
N ASN A 437 5.16 -12.15 13.39
CA ASN A 437 4.44 -13.38 13.65
C ASN A 437 4.45 -14.35 12.46
N ALA A 438 4.64 -13.85 11.24
CA ALA A 438 4.74 -14.69 10.04
C ALA A 438 6.11 -15.36 9.88
N ILE A 439 7.17 -14.88 10.53
CA ILE A 439 8.53 -15.39 10.37
C ILE A 439 8.67 -16.87 10.78
N PRO A 440 8.16 -17.33 11.94
CA PRO A 440 8.25 -18.73 12.34
C PRO A 440 7.54 -19.68 11.37
N ALA A 441 6.34 -19.30 10.88
CA ALA A 441 5.60 -20.09 9.90
C ALA A 441 6.35 -20.20 8.56
N LEU A 442 6.94 -19.11 8.08
CA LEU A 442 7.77 -19.11 6.87
C LEU A 442 9.03 -19.97 7.01
N VAL A 443 9.69 -19.93 8.17
CA VAL A 443 10.87 -20.76 8.44
C VAL A 443 10.48 -22.23 8.43
N LYS A 444 9.36 -22.60 9.05
CA LYS A 444 8.85 -23.97 9.05
C LYS A 444 8.54 -24.43 7.63
N LEU A 445 7.78 -23.66 6.84
CA LEU A 445 7.47 -24.01 5.45
C LEU A 445 8.73 -24.19 4.60
N LYS A 446 9.76 -23.36 4.79
CA LYS A 446 11.05 -23.51 4.09
C LYS A 446 11.83 -24.74 4.54
N ALA A 447 11.69 -25.17 5.78
CA ALA A 447 12.29 -26.41 6.27
C ALA A 447 11.58 -27.64 5.69
N ASP A 448 10.25 -27.65 5.72
CA ASP A 448 9.43 -28.75 5.22
C ASP A 448 9.62 -28.91 3.70
N ILE A 449 9.56 -27.84 2.91
CA ILE A 449 9.79 -27.93 1.45
C ILE A 449 11.21 -28.37 1.11
N ARG A 450 12.21 -28.04 1.94
CA ARG A 450 13.58 -28.52 1.76
C ARG A 450 13.66 -30.03 1.85
N GLU A 451 13.02 -30.61 2.86
CA GLU A 451 12.98 -32.04 3.10
C GLU A 451 12.29 -32.76 1.93
N PHE A 452 11.09 -32.32 1.55
CA PHE A 452 10.36 -32.92 0.43
C PHE A 452 11.11 -32.80 -0.89
N PHE A 453 11.69 -31.64 -1.15
CA PHE A 453 12.45 -31.45 -2.38
C PHE A 453 13.67 -32.36 -2.47
N LEU A 454 14.40 -32.59 -1.38
CA LEU A 454 15.49 -33.56 -1.32
C LEU A 454 14.97 -34.99 -1.63
N ASN A 455 13.85 -35.40 -1.03
CA ASN A 455 13.26 -36.72 -1.26
C ASN A 455 12.84 -36.89 -2.73
N TRP A 456 12.22 -35.87 -3.34
CA TRP A 456 11.81 -35.91 -4.75
C TRP A 456 13.00 -35.88 -5.72
N LEU A 457 14.12 -35.24 -5.38
CA LEU A 457 15.36 -35.34 -6.14
C LEU A 457 15.95 -36.75 -6.11
N GLU A 458 15.81 -37.47 -5.01
CA GLU A 458 16.22 -38.90 -4.91
C GLU A 458 15.31 -39.80 -5.74
N VAL A 459 13.99 -39.60 -5.69
CA VAL A 459 13.03 -40.33 -6.53
C VAL A 459 13.35 -40.21 -8.02
N LEU A 460 13.83 -39.04 -8.45
CA LEU A 460 14.24 -38.79 -9.85
C LEU A 460 15.71 -39.11 -10.13
N ASN A 461 16.42 -39.83 -9.24
CA ASN A 461 17.84 -40.15 -9.38
C ASN A 461 18.73 -38.97 -9.77
N THR A 462 18.49 -37.80 -9.13
CA THR A 462 19.20 -36.56 -9.46
C THR A 462 20.44 -36.42 -8.59
N ASN A 463 21.53 -37.12 -8.98
CA ASN A 463 22.76 -37.20 -8.15
C ASN A 463 23.73 -36.02 -8.35
N ASN A 464 23.57 -35.23 -9.38
CA ASN A 464 24.51 -34.14 -9.77
C ASN A 464 24.13 -32.78 -9.21
N ILE A 465 23.29 -32.71 -8.17
CA ILE A 465 22.84 -31.48 -7.53
C ILE A 465 23.31 -31.49 -6.07
N SER A 466 23.76 -30.32 -5.59
CA SER A 466 24.12 -30.16 -4.18
C SER A 466 22.92 -30.42 -3.27
N ARG A 467 23.12 -31.23 -2.23
CA ARG A 467 22.10 -31.47 -1.19
C ARG A 467 21.97 -30.34 -0.16
N ASN A 468 22.89 -29.37 -0.20
CA ASN A 468 22.77 -28.18 0.62
C ASN A 468 21.82 -27.18 -0.03
N ILE A 469 20.51 -27.40 0.14
CA ILE A 469 19.46 -26.56 -0.44
C ILE A 469 19.08 -25.45 0.54
N THR A 470 19.06 -24.22 0.04
CA THR A 470 18.56 -23.05 0.75
C THR A 470 17.49 -22.37 -0.09
N PHE A 471 16.62 -21.57 0.52
CA PHE A 471 15.53 -20.90 -0.19
C PHE A 471 15.67 -19.38 -0.08
N LYS A 472 15.47 -18.70 -1.21
CA LYS A 472 15.24 -17.26 -1.23
C LYS A 472 13.97 -16.89 -0.46
N ASP A 473 13.75 -15.59 -0.28
CA ASP A 473 12.49 -15.10 0.30
C ASP A 473 11.27 -15.42 -0.55
N ASP A 474 11.45 -15.59 -1.85
CA ASP A 474 10.42 -15.94 -2.83
C ASP A 474 10.20 -17.46 -2.99
N PHE A 475 10.69 -18.28 -2.07
CA PHE A 475 10.65 -19.75 -2.12
C PHE A 475 11.44 -20.40 -3.26
N THR A 476 12.18 -19.62 -4.06
CA THR A 476 13.05 -20.18 -5.10
C THR A 476 14.26 -20.88 -4.46
N PRO A 477 14.53 -22.15 -4.77
CA PRO A 477 15.66 -22.85 -4.18
C PRO A 477 17.01 -22.44 -4.79
N TYR A 478 18.02 -22.39 -3.94
CA TYR A 478 19.43 -22.46 -4.30
C TYR A 478 19.94 -23.88 -4.07
N LEU A 479 20.65 -24.42 -5.02
CA LEU A 479 21.18 -25.79 -5.02
C LEU A 479 22.69 -25.74 -4.69
N GLY A 480 23.01 -25.49 -3.43
CA GLY A 480 24.36 -25.12 -3.02
C GLY A 480 24.69 -23.70 -3.46
N SER A 481 25.69 -23.54 -4.33
CA SER A 481 26.05 -22.27 -4.96
C SER A 481 25.39 -22.06 -6.32
N GLU A 482 24.60 -23.04 -6.82
CA GLU A 482 24.03 -23.02 -8.17
C GLU A 482 22.56 -22.58 -8.17
N THR A 483 22.18 -21.91 -9.24
CA THR A 483 20.79 -21.57 -9.54
C THR A 483 20.26 -22.48 -10.65
N ILE A 484 18.93 -22.57 -10.81
CA ILE A 484 18.29 -23.40 -11.84
C ILE A 484 18.79 -23.07 -13.27
N SER A 485 19.14 -21.81 -13.55
CA SER A 485 19.65 -21.37 -14.86
C SER A 485 21.02 -21.96 -15.21
N GLN A 486 21.80 -22.37 -14.21
CA GLN A 486 23.11 -23.00 -14.38
C GLN A 486 23.01 -24.50 -14.69
N LEU A 487 21.90 -25.13 -14.28
CA LEU A 487 21.62 -26.52 -14.62
C LEU A 487 21.25 -26.65 -16.10
N LYS A 488 21.65 -27.75 -16.72
CA LYS A 488 21.42 -28.05 -18.15
C LYS A 488 20.70 -29.37 -18.34
N GLY A 489 20.02 -29.50 -19.48
CA GLY A 489 19.43 -30.76 -19.94
C GLY A 489 18.50 -31.43 -18.92
N SER A 490 18.59 -32.73 -18.80
CA SER A 490 17.72 -33.55 -17.92
C SER A 490 17.82 -33.17 -16.45
N THR A 491 18.98 -32.71 -15.96
CA THR A 491 19.17 -32.29 -14.56
C THR A 491 18.26 -31.13 -14.20
N ARG A 492 18.13 -30.12 -15.08
CA ARG A 492 17.21 -28.98 -14.87
C ARG A 492 15.77 -29.46 -14.81
N THR A 493 15.33 -30.26 -15.78
CA THR A 493 13.95 -30.77 -15.84
C THR A 493 13.62 -31.60 -14.60
N ARG A 494 14.55 -32.51 -14.17
CA ARG A 494 14.39 -33.29 -12.94
C ARG A 494 14.24 -32.38 -11.71
N ALA A 495 15.06 -31.34 -11.58
CA ALA A 495 14.98 -30.41 -10.47
C ALA A 495 13.63 -29.66 -10.44
N VAL A 496 13.12 -29.24 -11.61
CA VAL A 496 11.81 -28.58 -11.70
C VAL A 496 10.68 -29.55 -11.34
N LEU A 497 10.68 -30.77 -11.89
CA LEU A 497 9.69 -31.80 -11.56
C LEU A 497 9.70 -32.13 -10.06
N ALA A 498 10.88 -32.36 -9.48
CA ALA A 498 11.04 -32.59 -8.04
C ALA A 498 10.49 -31.46 -7.19
N TYR A 499 10.75 -30.23 -7.61
CA TYR A 499 10.28 -29.05 -6.89
C TYR A 499 8.76 -28.90 -6.90
N HIS A 500 8.10 -29.09 -8.05
CA HIS A 500 6.64 -29.05 -8.13
C HIS A 500 5.97 -30.19 -7.35
N ALA A 501 6.54 -31.39 -7.36
CA ALA A 501 6.06 -32.49 -6.53
C ALA A 501 6.20 -32.14 -5.02
N ALA A 502 7.33 -31.56 -4.62
CA ALA A 502 7.55 -31.10 -3.26
C ALA A 502 6.57 -29.99 -2.84
N LEU A 503 6.23 -29.06 -3.75
CA LEU A 503 5.20 -28.04 -3.50
C LEU A 503 3.82 -28.66 -3.27
N ILE A 504 3.43 -29.62 -4.09
CA ILE A 504 2.16 -30.34 -3.91
C ILE A 504 2.15 -31.09 -2.57
N GLU A 505 3.23 -31.80 -2.22
CA GLU A 505 3.35 -32.49 -0.94
C GLU A 505 3.29 -31.52 0.25
N LEU A 506 3.95 -30.37 0.16
CA LEU A 506 3.89 -29.29 1.16
C LEU A 506 2.44 -28.80 1.38
N MET A 507 1.72 -28.52 0.29
CA MET A 507 0.33 -28.06 0.35
C MET A 507 -0.59 -29.11 0.98
N VAL A 508 -0.36 -30.40 0.67
CA VAL A 508 -1.08 -31.52 1.27
C VAL A 508 -0.89 -31.56 2.77
N GLN A 509 0.35 -31.51 3.22
CA GLN A 509 0.67 -31.64 4.64
C GLN A 509 0.14 -30.45 5.48
N HIS A 510 0.10 -29.26 4.89
CA HIS A 510 -0.44 -28.08 5.54
C HIS A 510 -1.95 -27.85 5.32
N ASN A 511 -2.66 -28.80 4.66
CA ASN A 511 -4.07 -28.67 4.27
C ASN A 511 -4.40 -27.37 3.51
N SER A 512 -3.42 -26.84 2.77
CA SER A 512 -3.49 -25.55 2.07
C SER A 512 -3.79 -25.71 0.58
N PHE A 513 -4.79 -26.54 0.25
CA PHE A 513 -5.13 -26.83 -1.14
C PHE A 513 -6.23 -25.94 -1.69
N CYS A 514 -5.89 -25.07 -2.65
CA CYS A 514 -6.89 -24.47 -3.56
C CYS A 514 -7.14 -25.37 -4.79
N PHE A 515 -6.08 -25.87 -5.44
CA PHE A 515 -6.15 -26.76 -6.60
C PHE A 515 -5.58 -28.12 -6.23
N LYS A 516 -6.42 -29.18 -6.30
CA LYS A 516 -6.01 -30.56 -5.99
C LYS A 516 -5.54 -31.31 -7.24
N PHE A 517 -4.71 -30.68 -8.05
CA PHE A 517 -4.16 -31.29 -9.24
C PHE A 517 -2.76 -30.74 -9.56
N LEU A 518 -2.02 -31.52 -10.34
CA LEU A 518 -0.77 -31.13 -11.00
C LEU A 518 -0.87 -31.50 -12.47
N ILE A 519 -0.62 -30.56 -13.37
CA ILE A 519 -0.68 -30.76 -14.82
C ILE A 519 0.73 -30.64 -15.40
N LEU A 520 1.18 -31.67 -16.08
CA LEU A 520 2.52 -31.78 -16.65
C LEU A 520 2.41 -32.02 -18.17
N ASP A 521 2.59 -30.95 -18.97
CA ASP A 521 2.61 -31.11 -20.42
C ASP A 521 3.99 -31.61 -20.88
N THR A 522 4.05 -32.85 -21.32
CA THR A 522 5.26 -33.53 -21.83
C THR A 522 6.43 -33.51 -20.84
N PRO A 523 6.30 -34.11 -19.62
CA PRO A 523 7.36 -34.13 -18.60
C PRO A 523 8.63 -34.88 -19.05
N LYS A 524 8.52 -35.75 -20.06
CA LYS A 524 9.66 -36.42 -20.67
C LYS A 524 10.36 -35.50 -21.67
N GLN A 525 11.13 -34.54 -21.13
CA GLN A 525 11.98 -33.69 -21.92
C GLN A 525 13.46 -33.96 -21.62
N HIS A 526 14.36 -33.52 -22.50
CA HIS A 526 15.80 -33.56 -22.30
C HIS A 526 16.35 -34.92 -21.83
N GLU A 527 15.93 -36.02 -22.46
CA GLU A 527 16.48 -37.35 -22.23
C GLU A 527 16.30 -37.91 -20.80
N ILE A 528 15.18 -37.60 -20.14
CA ILE A 528 14.81 -38.29 -18.91
C ILE A 528 14.56 -39.75 -19.22
N HIS A 529 15.21 -40.67 -18.51
CA HIS A 529 15.01 -42.11 -18.66
C HIS A 529 13.58 -42.51 -18.29
N ASN A 530 13.01 -43.47 -19.00
CA ASN A 530 11.67 -43.99 -18.72
C ASN A 530 11.56 -44.55 -17.30
N ASP A 531 12.61 -45.17 -16.79
CA ASP A 531 12.63 -45.72 -15.42
C ASP A 531 12.53 -44.64 -14.35
N ASP A 532 13.24 -43.53 -14.52
CA ASP A 532 13.19 -42.41 -13.59
C ASP A 532 11.80 -41.72 -13.64
N LEU A 533 11.25 -41.53 -14.84
CA LEU A 533 9.89 -41.00 -14.99
C LEU A 533 8.85 -41.96 -14.38
N ASN A 534 9.01 -43.27 -14.57
CA ASN A 534 8.14 -44.27 -13.97
C ASN A 534 8.17 -44.25 -12.43
N GLN A 535 9.37 -44.17 -11.85
CA GLN A 535 9.51 -44.02 -10.40
C GLN A 535 8.82 -42.72 -9.89
N TYR A 536 9.00 -41.62 -10.60
CA TYR A 536 8.39 -40.35 -10.28
C TYR A 536 6.85 -40.39 -10.34
N ILE A 537 6.28 -40.94 -11.42
CA ILE A 537 4.82 -41.08 -11.58
C ILE A 537 4.23 -42.05 -10.54
N LYS A 538 4.92 -43.16 -10.23
CA LYS A 538 4.50 -44.07 -9.17
C LYS A 538 4.51 -43.42 -7.78
N ALA A 539 5.54 -42.64 -7.47
CA ALA A 539 5.60 -41.87 -6.21
C ALA A 539 4.48 -40.80 -6.14
N LEU A 540 4.23 -40.08 -7.23
CA LEU A 540 3.10 -39.14 -7.32
C LEU A 540 1.76 -39.87 -7.13
N LYS A 541 1.56 -41.04 -7.68
CA LYS A 541 0.35 -41.83 -7.47
C LYS A 541 0.11 -42.17 -6.02
N LEU A 542 1.15 -42.55 -5.28
CA LEU A 542 1.02 -42.81 -3.84
C LEU A 542 0.56 -41.54 -3.08
N LEU A 543 1.11 -40.40 -3.45
CA LEU A 543 0.69 -39.10 -2.91
C LEU A 543 -0.78 -38.79 -3.27
N CYS A 544 -1.17 -39.04 -4.54
CA CYS A 544 -2.53 -38.82 -5.04
C CYS A 544 -3.55 -39.70 -4.30
N ALA A 545 -3.28 -41.01 -4.19
CA ALA A 545 -4.16 -41.94 -3.52
C ALA A 545 -4.37 -41.63 -2.04
N LYS A 546 -3.30 -41.17 -1.35
CA LYS A 546 -3.37 -40.82 0.07
C LYS A 546 -4.15 -39.52 0.33
N HIS A 547 -4.07 -38.55 -0.58
CA HIS A 547 -4.54 -37.16 -0.32
C HIS A 547 -5.59 -36.67 -1.30
N SER A 548 -6.08 -37.52 -2.19
CA SER A 548 -7.10 -37.18 -3.20
C SER A 548 -6.65 -36.03 -4.12
N VAL A 549 -5.40 -36.06 -4.57
CA VAL A 549 -4.82 -35.16 -5.58
C VAL A 549 -4.88 -35.84 -6.93
N GLN A 550 -4.94 -35.10 -8.03
CA GLN A 550 -4.92 -35.61 -9.40
C GLN A 550 -3.64 -35.17 -10.09
N VAL A 551 -3.06 -36.06 -10.90
CA VAL A 551 -1.96 -35.73 -11.81
C VAL A 551 -2.41 -35.98 -13.23
N VAL A 552 -2.28 -34.96 -14.08
CA VAL A 552 -2.56 -35.05 -15.52
C VAL A 552 -1.24 -34.87 -16.26
N PHE A 553 -0.85 -35.83 -17.11
CA PHE A 553 0.38 -35.64 -17.88
C PHE A 553 0.26 -36.21 -19.30
N SER A 554 1.04 -35.63 -20.20
CA SER A 554 1.09 -36.06 -21.60
C SER A 554 2.44 -36.67 -21.94
N THR A 555 2.45 -37.80 -22.71
CA THR A 555 3.68 -38.46 -23.14
C THR A 555 3.57 -39.03 -24.56
N THR A 556 4.72 -39.35 -25.15
CA THR A 556 4.80 -39.93 -26.49
C THR A 556 5.33 -41.38 -26.46
N GLU A 557 6.36 -41.65 -25.67
CA GLU A 557 7.07 -42.90 -25.65
C GLU A 557 6.94 -43.66 -24.33
N TYR A 558 6.60 -42.97 -23.26
CA TYR A 558 6.41 -43.55 -21.93
C TYR A 558 4.94 -43.91 -21.75
N HIS A 559 4.65 -45.19 -21.56
CA HIS A 559 3.33 -45.71 -21.22
C HIS A 559 3.28 -46.05 -19.73
N TYR A 560 2.31 -45.51 -19.04
CA TYR A 560 2.09 -45.75 -17.60
C TYR A 560 1.07 -46.88 -17.42
N GLU A 561 1.45 -47.93 -16.71
CA GLU A 561 0.52 -48.99 -16.32
C GLU A 561 -0.28 -48.55 -15.09
N GLY A 562 -1.51 -48.07 -15.31
CA GLY A 562 -2.43 -47.63 -14.30
C GLY A 562 -3.28 -48.73 -13.69
N ASN A 563 -4.15 -48.35 -12.73
CA ASN A 563 -5.20 -49.22 -12.16
C ASN A 563 -6.59 -48.62 -12.48
N ASP A 564 -7.66 -49.21 -11.93
CA ASP A 564 -9.06 -48.77 -12.17
C ASP A 564 -9.38 -47.33 -11.77
N GLN A 565 -8.52 -46.69 -10.97
CA GLN A 565 -8.65 -45.28 -10.55
C GLN A 565 -7.93 -44.30 -11.48
N ASP A 566 -7.15 -44.84 -12.43
CA ASP A 566 -6.39 -44.09 -13.39
C ASP A 566 -7.08 -44.11 -14.75
N ILE A 567 -6.90 -43.08 -15.55
CA ILE A 567 -7.45 -42.99 -16.89
C ILE A 567 -6.35 -42.72 -17.90
N GLU A 568 -6.41 -43.45 -19.02
CA GLU A 568 -5.58 -43.19 -20.18
C GLU A 568 -6.44 -42.65 -21.32
N TRP A 569 -6.05 -41.53 -21.87
CA TRP A 569 -6.64 -40.97 -23.08
C TRP A 569 -5.75 -41.27 -24.27
N ASN A 570 -6.32 -41.98 -25.26
CA ASN A 570 -5.67 -42.36 -26.50
C ASN A 570 -6.32 -41.66 -27.69
N PRO A 571 -5.53 -41.28 -28.73
CA PRO A 571 -6.09 -40.74 -29.96
C PRO A 571 -6.90 -41.83 -30.68
N LYS A 572 -8.13 -41.51 -31.09
CA LYS A 572 -9.09 -42.47 -31.66
C LYS A 572 -9.49 -42.14 -33.09
N TYR A 573 -9.32 -40.90 -33.52
CA TYR A 573 -9.89 -40.41 -34.78
C TYR A 573 -8.86 -40.46 -35.89
N GLN A 574 -9.28 -40.92 -37.08
CA GLN A 574 -8.41 -41.00 -38.25
C GLN A 574 -7.99 -39.56 -38.67
N GLY A 575 -6.70 -39.29 -38.64
CA GLY A 575 -6.08 -38.12 -39.26
C GLY A 575 -5.37 -38.50 -40.56
N GLU A 576 -4.74 -37.53 -41.22
CA GLU A 576 -4.04 -37.74 -42.50
C GLU A 576 -2.89 -38.76 -42.38
N LYS A 577 -2.13 -38.74 -41.29
CA LYS A 577 -0.92 -39.57 -41.10
C LYS A 577 -0.99 -40.49 -39.88
N GLN A 578 -1.86 -40.20 -38.94
CA GLN A 578 -1.96 -40.90 -37.66
C GLN A 578 -3.30 -40.67 -36.99
N LEU A 579 -3.59 -41.42 -35.93
CA LEU A 579 -4.75 -41.19 -35.08
C LEU A 579 -4.60 -39.84 -34.30
N MET A 580 -5.71 -39.14 -34.17
CA MET A 580 -5.83 -37.81 -33.55
C MET A 580 -6.78 -37.83 -32.35
N PHE A 581 -6.60 -36.89 -31.42
CA PHE A 581 -7.53 -36.69 -30.31
C PHE A 581 -8.78 -35.89 -30.70
N LEU A 582 -8.65 -35.04 -31.72
CA LEU A 582 -9.77 -34.22 -32.22
C LEU A 582 -10.30 -34.81 -33.52
N LYS A 583 -11.63 -34.95 -33.64
CA LYS A 583 -12.34 -35.31 -34.87
C LYS A 583 -12.88 -34.08 -35.56
N MET A 584 -12.97 -34.17 -36.90
CA MET A 584 -13.72 -33.19 -37.67
C MET A 584 -15.23 -33.42 -37.40
N ASN A 585 -15.97 -32.31 -37.17
CA ASN A 585 -17.41 -32.38 -37.07
C ASN A 585 -17.98 -32.59 -38.48
N SER A 586 -18.10 -33.88 -38.92
CA SER A 586 -18.85 -34.22 -40.13
C SER A 586 -20.25 -34.65 -39.70
N ASN A 587 -21.26 -34.05 -40.29
CA ASN A 587 -22.63 -34.59 -40.23
C ASN A 587 -22.63 -35.93 -40.99
N ASP A 588 -22.29 -37.02 -40.34
CA ASP A 588 -22.62 -38.37 -40.69
C ASP A 588 -23.12 -39.12 -39.46
#